data_21833d5a035818068bd7a770c3c400cc
#
_entry.id   21833d5a035818068bd7a770c3c400cc
#
_cell.length_a   1.000
_cell.length_b   1.000
_cell.length_c   1.000
_cell.angle_alpha   90.00
_cell.angle_beta   90.00
_cell.angle_gamma   90.00
#
_symmetry.space_group_name_H-M   'P 1'
#
loop_
_entity.id
_entity.type
_entity.pdbx_description
1 polymer ?
#
loop_
_entity_poly.entity_id
_entity_poly.type
_entity_poly.pdbx_seq_one_letter_code
_entity_poly.pdbx_strand_id
1 'polypeptide(L)'
;IHERLVGSEMCIRDRDFPLFSRRSDFTDDTVMMLAVAKALLSTRGQDDAAIKAALVREMQQLGRAYPDRGYGTHFGDWLYEDDPQPYQSYGNGSAMRVSSAAWLAKDMAETLRLARLTAEVTHDHPEGIKGAQAVAAVIFLARTGHSRAEIKAHVERKFGYDLSRTCDEIRPTYHHVESCRETVPQAITAFLESTDFEDALRTAVSLGGDSDTLAAITGSIAEAFYGVPEELRHECRKRLTPELAEILIEWEKAAF
;
A
#
# COMPACT_ATOMS: atom_id res chain seq x y z
N ILE A 1 -4.29 1.90 9.21
CA ILE A 1 -4.15 3.00 10.18
C ILE A 1 -3.09 2.60 11.18
N HIS A 2 -1.98 3.27 11.16
CA HIS A 2 -0.88 3.02 12.07
C HIS A 2 -0.72 4.14 13.07
N GLU A 3 -0.31 3.76 14.28
CA GLU A 3 0.12 4.71 15.27
C GLU A 3 1.44 5.32 14.79
N ARG A 4 1.47 6.64 14.60
CA ARG A 4 2.70 7.38 14.39
C ARG A 4 3.48 7.33 15.68
N LEU A 5 4.40 6.39 15.80
CA LEU A 5 5.31 6.27 16.92
C LEU A 5 6.31 7.43 16.87
N VAL A 6 6.08 8.45 17.67
CA VAL A 6 6.98 9.60 17.81
C VAL A 6 7.97 9.31 18.93
N GLY A 7 9.26 9.30 18.62
CA GLY A 7 10.35 9.18 19.59
C GLY A 7 11.02 7.81 19.63
N SER A 8 11.71 7.49 20.71
CA SER A 8 12.53 6.28 20.90
C SER A 8 11.79 4.94 20.83
N GLU A 9 10.48 4.96 20.62
CA GLU A 9 9.63 3.79 20.43
C GLU A 9 9.50 3.34 18.96
N MET A 10 10.18 4.00 18.02
CA MET A 10 10.20 3.62 16.58
C MET A 10 10.77 2.23 16.29
N CYS A 11 11.06 1.43 17.30
CA CYS A 11 11.62 0.09 17.18
C CYS A 11 10.81 -0.93 17.98
N ILE A 12 9.48 -0.88 17.93
CA ILE A 12 8.68 -2.02 18.43
C ILE A 12 8.97 -3.18 17.49
N ARG A 13 9.85 -4.07 17.95
CA ARG A 13 10.15 -5.37 17.31
C ARG A 13 9.39 -6.50 17.97
N ASP A 14 8.36 -6.15 18.72
CA ASP A 14 7.44 -7.05 19.39
C ASP A 14 6.17 -7.21 18.54
N ARG A 15 5.49 -8.31 18.71
CA ARG A 15 4.18 -8.60 18.12
C ARG A 15 3.03 -8.39 19.11
N ASP A 16 3.33 -8.17 20.38
CA ASP A 16 2.36 -7.94 21.44
C ASP A 16 2.20 -6.45 21.76
N PHE A 17 1.37 -5.78 20.96
CA PHE A 17 1.01 -4.37 21.13
C PHE A 17 -0.48 -4.16 20.80
N PRO A 18 -1.14 -3.15 21.40
CA PRO A 18 -2.51 -2.79 21.01
C PRO A 18 -2.52 -2.24 19.58
N LEU A 19 -3.34 -2.86 18.69
CA LEU A 19 -3.47 -2.40 17.30
C LEU A 19 -4.00 -0.97 17.19
N PHE A 20 -4.80 -0.55 18.16
CA PHE A 20 -5.35 0.80 18.21
C PHE A 20 -5.12 1.42 19.57
N SER A 21 -4.73 2.68 19.57
CA SER A 21 -4.65 3.56 20.73
C SER A 21 -5.49 4.83 20.50
N ARG A 22 -5.52 5.70 21.50
CA ARG A 22 -6.15 7.03 21.34
C ARG A 22 -5.40 7.95 20.38
N ARG A 23 -4.14 7.63 20.06
CA ARG A 23 -3.27 8.39 19.15
C ARG A 23 -3.21 7.82 17.76
N SER A 24 -3.78 6.63 17.55
CA SER A 24 -3.82 6.03 16.21
C SER A 24 -4.60 6.93 15.26
N ASP A 25 -3.96 7.32 14.16
CA ASP A 25 -4.52 8.16 13.12
C ASP A 25 -4.07 7.62 11.75
N PHE A 26 -4.69 8.09 10.70
CA PHE A 26 -4.30 7.74 9.33
C PHE A 26 -3.10 8.56 8.86
N THR A 27 -2.31 7.98 7.96
CA THR A 27 -1.14 8.58 7.34
C THR A 27 -1.37 8.84 5.85
N ASP A 28 -0.32 9.26 5.15
CA ASP A 28 -0.32 9.41 3.69
C ASP A 28 -0.60 8.10 2.96
N ASP A 29 -0.27 6.93 3.54
CA ASP A 29 -0.70 5.62 3.02
C ASP A 29 -2.21 5.59 2.76
N THR A 30 -3.01 5.96 3.75
CA THR A 30 -4.48 5.98 3.65
C THR A 30 -4.95 7.04 2.65
N VAL A 31 -4.42 8.26 2.74
CA VAL A 31 -4.84 9.37 1.88
C VAL A 31 -4.56 9.05 0.42
N MET A 32 -3.37 8.55 0.11
CA MET A 32 -2.97 8.24 -1.26
C MET A 32 -3.65 6.98 -1.79
N MET A 33 -3.90 5.97 -0.95
CA MET A 33 -4.69 4.79 -1.36
C MET A 33 -6.11 5.19 -1.77
N LEU A 34 -6.78 6.05 -1.01
CA LEU A 34 -8.12 6.54 -1.32
C LEU A 34 -8.13 7.49 -2.54
N ALA A 35 -7.09 8.32 -2.71
CA ALA A 35 -6.92 9.14 -3.91
C ALA A 35 -6.84 8.28 -5.18
N VAL A 36 -6.03 7.22 -5.14
CA VAL A 36 -5.90 6.28 -6.26
C VAL A 36 -7.21 5.53 -6.50
N ALA A 37 -7.88 5.07 -5.46
CA ALA A 37 -9.18 4.41 -5.57
C ALA A 37 -10.21 5.31 -6.26
N LYS A 38 -10.34 6.57 -5.83
CA LYS A 38 -11.24 7.57 -6.41
C LYS A 38 -10.93 7.84 -7.88
N ALA A 39 -9.65 8.01 -8.21
CA ALA A 39 -9.21 8.23 -9.60
C ALA A 39 -9.57 7.05 -10.51
N LEU A 40 -9.28 5.83 -10.08
CA LEU A 40 -9.57 4.63 -10.88
C LEU A 40 -11.07 4.37 -11.03
N LEU A 41 -11.87 4.66 -10.00
CA LEU A 41 -13.33 4.56 -10.09
C LEU A 41 -13.91 5.52 -11.11
N SER A 42 -13.49 6.78 -11.09
CA SER A 42 -13.99 7.84 -11.97
C SER A 42 -13.57 7.66 -13.43
N THR A 43 -12.57 6.83 -13.70
CA THR A 43 -12.02 6.63 -15.05
C THR A 43 -12.19 5.20 -15.59
N ARG A 44 -13.12 4.44 -15.04
CA ARG A 44 -13.43 3.09 -15.55
C ARG A 44 -13.75 3.12 -17.04
N GLY A 45 -13.03 2.29 -17.81
CA GLY A 45 -13.21 2.18 -19.26
C GLY A 45 -12.59 3.32 -20.08
N GLN A 46 -11.88 4.26 -19.45
CA GLN A 46 -11.17 5.33 -20.15
C GLN A 46 -9.74 4.89 -20.50
N ASP A 47 -9.07 5.69 -21.34
CA ASP A 47 -7.70 5.45 -21.76
C ASP A 47 -6.64 5.78 -20.70
N ASP A 48 -5.39 5.39 -20.95
CA ASP A 48 -4.28 5.59 -20.01
C ASP A 48 -4.01 7.06 -19.70
N ALA A 49 -4.24 7.95 -20.65
CA ALA A 49 -4.01 9.40 -20.44
C ALA A 49 -5.05 9.99 -19.49
N ALA A 50 -6.31 9.63 -19.66
CA ALA A 50 -7.39 10.05 -18.76
C ALA A 50 -7.20 9.49 -17.35
N ILE A 51 -6.77 8.24 -17.20
CA ILE A 51 -6.46 7.62 -15.92
C ILE A 51 -5.32 8.39 -15.23
N LYS A 52 -4.21 8.65 -15.92
CA LYS A 52 -3.08 9.40 -15.35
C LYS A 52 -3.47 10.82 -14.92
N ALA A 53 -4.23 11.52 -15.74
CA ALA A 53 -4.72 12.87 -15.41
C ALA A 53 -5.61 12.86 -14.15
N ALA A 54 -6.47 11.85 -13.99
CA ALA A 54 -7.28 11.69 -12.79
C ALA A 54 -6.43 11.34 -11.56
N LEU A 55 -5.43 10.45 -11.70
CA LEU A 55 -4.51 10.11 -10.61
C LEU A 55 -3.77 11.35 -10.09
N VAL A 56 -3.20 12.15 -10.97
CA VAL A 56 -2.52 13.41 -10.60
C VAL A 56 -3.48 14.32 -9.85
N ARG A 57 -4.66 14.59 -10.43
CA ARG A 57 -5.67 15.46 -9.84
C ARG A 57 -6.11 15.03 -8.44
N GLU A 58 -6.52 13.75 -8.29
CA GLU A 58 -7.04 13.26 -7.01
C GLU A 58 -5.94 13.18 -5.93
N MET A 59 -4.72 12.78 -6.31
CA MET A 59 -3.60 12.75 -5.38
C MET A 59 -3.20 14.14 -4.91
N GLN A 60 -3.14 15.15 -5.81
CA GLN A 60 -2.89 16.52 -5.42
C GLN A 60 -4.04 17.10 -4.57
N GLN A 61 -5.29 16.84 -4.95
CA GLN A 61 -6.45 17.37 -4.23
C GLN A 61 -6.50 16.85 -2.80
N LEU A 62 -6.43 15.53 -2.61
CA LEU A 62 -6.46 14.93 -1.27
C LEU A 62 -5.17 15.19 -0.48
N GLY A 63 -4.01 15.16 -1.13
CA GLY A 63 -2.74 15.46 -0.47
C GLY A 63 -2.70 16.88 0.11
N ARG A 64 -3.21 17.87 -0.63
CA ARG A 64 -3.33 19.26 -0.17
C ARG A 64 -4.39 19.43 0.93
N ALA A 65 -5.46 18.63 0.92
CA ALA A 65 -6.48 18.65 1.98
C ALA A 65 -5.95 18.04 3.29
N TYR A 66 -4.95 17.18 3.23
CA TYR A 66 -4.35 16.49 4.38
C TYR A 66 -2.81 16.64 4.39
N PRO A 67 -2.26 17.87 4.59
CA PRO A 67 -0.84 18.14 4.35
C PRO A 67 0.11 17.47 5.33
N ASP A 68 -0.27 17.30 6.60
CA ASP A 68 0.61 16.83 7.69
C ASP A 68 0.44 15.33 7.95
N ARG A 69 0.58 14.48 6.92
CA ARG A 69 0.33 13.04 7.00
C ARG A 69 1.55 12.15 6.80
N GLY A 70 2.73 12.71 6.70
CA GLY A 70 3.97 11.94 6.62
C GLY A 70 4.54 11.80 5.20
N TYR A 71 4.08 12.59 4.23
CA TYR A 71 4.61 12.55 2.86
C TYR A 71 6.13 12.73 2.81
N GLY A 72 6.78 11.94 1.97
CA GLY A 72 8.19 12.18 1.64
C GLY A 72 8.38 13.56 0.99
N THR A 73 9.55 14.18 1.21
CA THR A 73 9.83 15.56 0.81
C THR A 73 9.51 15.86 -0.66
N HIS A 74 10.03 15.06 -1.59
CA HIS A 74 9.77 15.26 -3.02
C HIS A 74 8.30 15.11 -3.39
N PHE A 75 7.60 14.18 -2.75
CA PHE A 75 6.16 14.01 -2.99
C PHE A 75 5.36 15.18 -2.40
N GLY A 76 5.76 15.67 -1.22
CA GLY A 76 5.18 16.87 -0.62
C GLY A 76 5.29 18.09 -1.51
N ASP A 77 6.45 18.31 -2.13
CA ASP A 77 6.66 19.39 -3.09
C ASP A 77 5.79 19.19 -4.36
N TRP A 78 5.79 17.96 -4.92
CA TRP A 78 5.00 17.58 -6.10
C TRP A 78 3.50 17.83 -5.93
N LEU A 79 2.97 17.71 -4.71
CA LEU A 79 1.57 18.00 -4.44
C LEU A 79 1.17 19.45 -4.79
N TYR A 80 2.10 20.39 -4.75
CA TYR A 80 1.85 21.82 -4.97
C TYR A 80 2.33 22.35 -6.32
N GLU A 81 2.92 21.49 -7.16
CA GLU A 81 3.31 21.88 -8.52
C GLU A 81 2.07 22.15 -9.40
N ASP A 82 2.16 23.16 -10.26
CA ASP A 82 1.10 23.51 -11.23
C ASP A 82 1.12 22.55 -12.44
N ASP A 83 2.29 22.06 -12.84
CA ASP A 83 2.50 21.08 -13.90
C ASP A 83 3.33 19.90 -13.37
N PRO A 84 2.73 19.05 -12.53
CA PRO A 84 3.46 18.01 -11.82
C PRO A 84 3.94 16.93 -12.77
N GLN A 85 5.27 16.72 -12.80
CA GLN A 85 5.92 15.70 -13.61
C GLN A 85 6.40 14.53 -12.75
N PRO A 86 6.52 13.32 -13.31
CA PRO A 86 7.20 12.22 -12.65
C PRO A 86 8.65 12.58 -12.36
N TYR A 87 9.20 12.11 -11.24
CA TYR A 87 10.53 12.50 -10.79
C TYR A 87 11.45 11.31 -10.47
N GLN A 88 11.27 10.19 -11.20
CA GLN A 88 12.10 8.98 -11.09
C GLN A 88 12.19 8.41 -9.67
N SER A 89 11.13 8.55 -8.86
CA SER A 89 11.10 7.95 -7.55
C SER A 89 11.11 6.42 -7.64
N TYR A 90 11.89 5.79 -6.78
CA TYR A 90 11.89 4.35 -6.53
C TYR A 90 11.37 4.01 -5.12
N GLY A 91 10.79 5.00 -4.47
CA GLY A 91 10.20 4.90 -3.12
C GLY A 91 9.03 3.91 -3.03
N ASN A 92 8.76 3.44 -1.82
CA ASN A 92 7.68 2.50 -1.52
C ASN A 92 6.28 3.12 -1.64
N GLY A 93 6.19 4.45 -1.77
CA GLY A 93 4.94 5.19 -1.96
C GLY A 93 4.11 4.74 -3.17
N SER A 94 4.72 4.19 -4.23
CA SER A 94 3.97 3.58 -5.33
C SER A 94 3.31 2.26 -4.94
N ALA A 95 3.96 1.47 -4.08
CA ALA A 95 3.49 0.17 -3.64
C ALA A 95 2.40 0.28 -2.55
N MET A 96 2.51 1.25 -1.62
CA MET A 96 1.56 1.43 -0.54
C MET A 96 0.14 1.77 -1.01
N ARG A 97 0.02 2.51 -2.13
CA ARG A 97 -1.26 3.05 -2.63
C ARG A 97 -1.91 2.24 -3.74
N VAL A 98 -1.32 1.10 -4.15
CA VAL A 98 -1.69 0.40 -5.39
C VAL A 98 -2.88 -0.55 -5.28
N SER A 99 -3.36 -0.87 -4.07
CA SER A 99 -4.29 -1.98 -3.83
C SER A 99 -5.53 -1.94 -4.72
N SER A 100 -6.12 -0.76 -4.93
CA SER A 100 -7.31 -0.57 -5.74
C SER A 100 -7.13 -0.99 -7.22
N ALA A 101 -5.92 -0.90 -7.77
CA ALA A 101 -5.63 -1.38 -9.11
C ALA A 101 -5.87 -2.89 -9.24
N ALA A 102 -5.47 -3.65 -8.22
CA ALA A 102 -5.66 -5.10 -8.20
C ALA A 102 -7.12 -5.52 -8.00
N TRP A 103 -7.89 -4.75 -7.24
CA TRP A 103 -9.30 -5.05 -6.99
C TRP A 103 -10.19 -4.77 -8.21
N LEU A 104 -9.91 -3.71 -8.98
CA LEU A 104 -10.69 -3.33 -10.15
C LEU A 104 -10.35 -4.12 -11.40
N ALA A 105 -9.14 -4.68 -11.49
CA ALA A 105 -8.68 -5.40 -12.65
C ALA A 105 -9.43 -6.73 -12.84
N LYS A 106 -9.76 -7.05 -14.07
CA LYS A 106 -10.42 -8.30 -14.45
C LYS A 106 -9.44 -9.47 -14.63
N ASP A 107 -8.19 -9.16 -14.95
CA ASP A 107 -7.14 -10.15 -15.17
C ASP A 107 -5.76 -9.61 -14.78
N MET A 108 -4.73 -10.45 -14.78
CA MET A 108 -3.37 -10.09 -14.42
C MET A 108 -2.76 -9.03 -15.35
N ALA A 109 -3.09 -9.04 -16.64
CA ALA A 109 -2.56 -8.06 -17.58
C ALA A 109 -3.08 -6.65 -17.26
N GLU A 110 -4.37 -6.53 -16.97
CA GLU A 110 -4.98 -5.27 -16.54
C GLU A 110 -4.47 -4.86 -15.14
N THR A 111 -4.28 -5.79 -14.21
CA THR A 111 -3.67 -5.53 -12.91
C THR A 111 -2.30 -4.85 -13.06
N LEU A 112 -1.42 -5.43 -13.87
CA LEU A 112 -0.08 -4.89 -14.10
C LEU A 112 -0.12 -3.55 -14.84
N ARG A 113 -1.07 -3.36 -15.77
CA ARG A 113 -1.26 -2.09 -16.46
C ARG A 113 -1.70 -0.99 -15.52
N LEU A 114 -2.76 -1.22 -14.75
CA LEU A 114 -3.27 -0.23 -13.80
C LEU A 114 -2.23 0.09 -12.73
N ALA A 115 -1.56 -0.91 -12.16
CA ALA A 115 -0.49 -0.71 -11.18
C ALA A 115 0.65 0.16 -11.74
N ARG A 116 1.06 -0.06 -13.00
CA ARG A 116 2.04 0.79 -13.67
C ARG A 116 1.56 2.23 -13.77
N LEU A 117 0.32 2.47 -14.20
CA LEU A 117 -0.24 3.81 -14.32
C LEU A 117 -0.29 4.56 -12.99
N THR A 118 -0.65 3.86 -11.88
CA THR A 118 -0.66 4.48 -10.54
C THR A 118 0.73 4.86 -10.04
N ALA A 119 1.77 4.16 -10.49
CA ALA A 119 3.16 4.47 -10.15
C ALA A 119 3.73 5.59 -11.02
N GLU A 120 3.56 5.51 -12.35
CA GLU A 120 4.22 6.35 -13.35
C GLU A 120 3.99 7.85 -13.18
N VAL A 121 2.95 8.29 -12.50
CA VAL A 121 2.67 9.72 -12.30
C VAL A 121 3.66 10.40 -11.34
N THR A 122 4.44 9.63 -10.59
CA THR A 122 5.49 10.12 -9.68
C THR A 122 6.70 9.19 -9.63
N HIS A 123 6.47 7.87 -9.56
CA HIS A 123 7.45 6.80 -9.35
C HIS A 123 7.71 6.05 -10.67
N ASP A 124 8.15 6.78 -11.70
CA ASP A 124 8.43 6.24 -13.03
C ASP A 124 9.80 5.55 -13.15
N HIS A 125 10.56 5.46 -12.05
CA HIS A 125 11.74 4.61 -11.98
C HIS A 125 11.35 3.13 -12.06
N PRO A 126 12.15 2.27 -12.76
CA PRO A 126 11.83 0.84 -12.92
C PRO A 126 11.54 0.10 -11.62
N GLU A 127 12.25 0.40 -10.52
CA GLU A 127 12.00 -0.21 -9.21
C GLU A 127 10.69 0.28 -8.56
N GLY A 128 10.29 1.54 -8.76
CA GLY A 128 9.00 2.07 -8.29
C GLY A 128 7.82 1.40 -8.99
N ILE A 129 7.91 1.28 -10.32
CA ILE A 129 6.91 0.58 -11.12
C ILE A 129 6.85 -0.91 -10.76
N LYS A 130 8.03 -1.56 -10.63
CA LYS A 130 8.12 -2.98 -10.25
C LYS A 130 7.49 -3.25 -8.88
N GLY A 131 7.73 -2.39 -7.90
CA GLY A 131 7.16 -2.51 -6.56
C GLY A 131 5.64 -2.47 -6.57
N ALA A 132 5.06 -1.47 -7.24
CA ALA A 132 3.61 -1.36 -7.40
C ALA A 132 3.02 -2.57 -8.13
N GLN A 133 3.63 -3.00 -9.24
CA GLN A 133 3.17 -4.17 -9.99
C GLN A 133 3.27 -5.47 -9.18
N ALA A 134 4.32 -5.64 -8.38
CA ALA A 134 4.48 -6.82 -7.54
C ALA A 134 3.38 -6.90 -6.47
N VAL A 135 3.14 -5.81 -5.75
CA VAL A 135 2.08 -5.76 -4.73
C VAL A 135 0.71 -6.00 -5.35
N ALA A 136 0.38 -5.33 -6.45
CA ALA A 136 -0.88 -5.52 -7.14
C ALA A 136 -1.06 -6.96 -7.65
N ALA A 137 0.00 -7.57 -8.19
CA ALA A 137 -0.05 -8.97 -8.63
C ALA A 137 -0.32 -9.93 -7.47
N VAL A 138 0.31 -9.71 -6.31
CA VAL A 138 0.08 -10.53 -5.11
C VAL A 138 -1.36 -10.38 -4.62
N ILE A 139 -1.89 -9.17 -4.54
CA ILE A 139 -3.29 -8.92 -4.17
C ILE A 139 -4.24 -9.62 -5.15
N PHE A 140 -3.99 -9.51 -6.46
CA PHE A 140 -4.81 -10.18 -7.49
C PHE A 140 -4.79 -11.70 -7.32
N LEU A 141 -3.62 -12.30 -7.12
CA LEU A 141 -3.49 -13.75 -6.91
C LEU A 141 -4.18 -14.19 -5.62
N ALA A 142 -4.02 -13.43 -4.53
CA ALA A 142 -4.66 -13.71 -3.25
C ALA A 142 -6.20 -13.71 -3.39
N ARG A 143 -6.79 -12.66 -3.96
CA ARG A 143 -8.25 -12.56 -4.12
C ARG A 143 -8.85 -13.56 -5.12
N THR A 144 -8.01 -14.12 -5.99
CA THR A 144 -8.43 -15.16 -6.97
C THR A 144 -8.15 -16.59 -6.49
N GLY A 145 -7.80 -16.75 -5.22
CA GLY A 145 -7.71 -18.05 -4.54
C GLY A 145 -6.40 -18.82 -4.74
N HIS A 146 -5.33 -18.14 -5.13
CA HIS A 146 -4.02 -18.80 -5.22
C HIS A 146 -3.42 -19.02 -3.82
N SER A 147 -2.73 -20.12 -3.68
CA SER A 147 -2.00 -20.46 -2.45
C SER A 147 -0.76 -19.57 -2.24
N ARG A 148 -0.31 -19.47 -0.99
CA ARG A 148 0.93 -18.73 -0.66
C ARG A 148 2.15 -19.24 -1.43
N ALA A 149 2.24 -20.54 -1.67
CA ALA A 149 3.34 -21.14 -2.45
C ALA A 149 3.32 -20.66 -3.91
N GLU A 150 2.15 -20.60 -4.54
CA GLU A 150 1.99 -20.09 -5.89
C GLU A 150 2.29 -18.59 -5.97
N ILE A 151 1.83 -17.82 -4.99
CA ILE A 151 2.12 -16.38 -4.87
C ILE A 151 3.63 -16.15 -4.75
N LYS A 152 4.30 -16.85 -3.81
CA LYS A 152 5.75 -16.77 -3.62
C LYS A 152 6.50 -17.08 -4.92
N ALA A 153 6.20 -18.22 -5.54
CA ALA A 153 6.83 -18.62 -6.79
C ALA A 153 6.59 -17.62 -7.94
N HIS A 154 5.42 -17.01 -7.98
CA HIS A 154 5.13 -15.96 -8.97
C HIS A 154 6.00 -14.73 -8.76
N VAL A 155 6.11 -14.24 -7.52
CA VAL A 155 6.89 -13.05 -7.18
C VAL A 155 8.37 -13.25 -7.46
N GLU A 156 8.95 -14.36 -7.02
CA GLU A 156 10.36 -14.70 -7.26
C GLU A 156 10.67 -14.79 -8.76
N ARG A 157 9.82 -15.49 -9.52
CA ARG A 157 10.02 -15.68 -10.96
C ARG A 157 9.80 -14.40 -11.76
N LYS A 158 8.73 -13.63 -11.48
CA LYS A 158 8.29 -12.50 -12.31
C LYS A 158 9.00 -11.20 -11.98
N PHE A 159 9.24 -10.97 -10.68
CA PHE A 159 9.78 -9.71 -10.18
C PHE A 159 11.22 -9.83 -9.65
N GLY A 160 11.72 -11.06 -9.47
CA GLY A 160 13.09 -11.30 -9.00
C GLY A 160 13.34 -10.87 -7.56
N TYR A 161 12.30 -10.75 -6.74
CA TYR A 161 12.45 -10.56 -5.30
C TYR A 161 12.85 -11.86 -4.63
N ASP A 162 13.81 -11.78 -3.71
CA ASP A 162 14.21 -12.91 -2.87
C ASP A 162 13.28 -12.97 -1.63
N LEU A 163 12.49 -14.03 -1.55
CA LEU A 163 11.58 -14.33 -0.44
C LEU A 163 12.02 -15.56 0.35
N SER A 164 13.32 -15.87 0.34
CA SER A 164 13.87 -17.05 1.03
C SER A 164 14.05 -16.84 2.53
N ARG A 165 14.24 -15.59 2.97
CA ARG A 165 14.44 -15.24 4.38
C ARG A 165 13.12 -15.22 5.15
N THR A 166 13.17 -15.67 6.39
CA THR A 166 12.04 -15.54 7.35
C THR A 166 12.00 -14.14 7.99
N CYS A 167 10.84 -13.75 8.55
CA CYS A 167 10.72 -12.53 9.33
C CYS A 167 11.67 -12.49 10.52
N ASP A 168 11.94 -13.64 11.16
CA ASP A 168 12.88 -13.72 12.27
C ASP A 168 14.33 -13.47 11.83
N GLU A 169 14.72 -13.88 10.63
CA GLU A 169 16.02 -13.57 10.04
C GLU A 169 16.14 -12.12 9.53
N ILE A 170 15.01 -11.50 9.15
CA ILE A 170 14.96 -10.12 8.67
C ILE A 170 15.03 -9.14 9.84
N ARG A 171 14.21 -9.36 10.86
CA ARG A 171 13.96 -8.44 11.99
C ARG A 171 15.23 -7.89 12.66
N PRO A 172 16.29 -8.66 12.93
CA PRO A 172 17.48 -8.13 13.59
C PRO A 172 18.26 -7.09 12.78
N THR A 173 18.15 -7.12 11.46
CA THR A 173 18.97 -6.31 10.54
C THR A 173 18.17 -5.29 9.74
N TYR A 174 16.84 -5.39 9.70
CA TYR A 174 16.00 -4.46 8.98
C TYR A 174 15.97 -3.10 9.71
N HIS A 175 16.04 -2.04 8.95
CA HIS A 175 16.07 -0.66 9.44
C HIS A 175 15.15 0.22 8.60
N HIS A 176 15.04 1.49 8.91
CA HIS A 176 14.20 2.41 8.15
C HIS A 176 14.73 2.56 6.72
N VAL A 177 13.92 2.13 5.77
CA VAL A 177 14.17 2.22 4.33
C VAL A 177 12.85 2.53 3.62
N GLU A 178 12.92 3.38 2.61
CA GLU A 178 11.74 3.87 1.87
C GLU A 178 11.74 3.40 0.41
N SER A 179 12.61 2.44 0.03
CA SER A 179 12.67 1.94 -1.34
C SER A 179 11.74 0.75 -1.56
N CYS A 180 11.09 0.68 -2.73
CA CYS A 180 10.32 -0.50 -3.14
C CYS A 180 11.16 -1.77 -3.09
N ARG A 181 12.43 -1.69 -3.47
CA ARG A 181 13.34 -2.85 -3.52
C ARG A 181 13.49 -3.52 -2.16
N GLU A 182 13.47 -2.74 -1.09
CA GLU A 182 13.72 -3.24 0.26
C GLU A 182 12.44 -3.38 1.09
N THR A 183 11.40 -2.58 0.82
CA THR A 183 10.12 -2.65 1.54
C THR A 183 9.22 -3.78 1.02
N VAL A 184 9.06 -3.88 -0.31
CA VAL A 184 8.07 -4.79 -0.91
C VAL A 184 8.32 -6.27 -0.60
N PRO A 185 9.54 -6.83 -0.75
CA PRO A 185 9.78 -8.23 -0.40
C PRO A 185 9.55 -8.53 1.09
N GLN A 186 9.85 -7.59 1.98
CA GLN A 186 9.64 -7.77 3.42
C GLN A 186 8.14 -7.78 3.77
N ALA A 187 7.36 -6.88 3.18
CA ALA A 187 5.92 -6.87 3.35
C ALA A 187 5.25 -8.15 2.81
N ILE A 188 5.70 -8.64 1.67
CA ILE A 188 5.21 -9.92 1.12
C ILE A 188 5.62 -11.09 2.02
N THR A 189 6.84 -11.12 2.55
CA THR A 189 7.29 -12.17 3.48
C THR A 189 6.46 -12.16 4.76
N ALA A 190 6.15 -10.99 5.32
CA ALA A 190 5.28 -10.87 6.50
C ALA A 190 3.89 -11.48 6.26
N PHE A 191 3.30 -11.25 5.08
CA PHE A 191 2.07 -11.91 4.68
C PHE A 191 2.23 -13.42 4.53
N LEU A 192 3.28 -13.89 3.87
CA LEU A 192 3.49 -15.33 3.62
C LEU A 192 3.61 -16.14 4.91
N GLU A 193 4.13 -15.56 5.99
CA GLU A 193 4.29 -16.21 7.28
C GLU A 193 3.07 -16.04 8.21
N SER A 194 2.15 -15.14 7.88
CA SER A 194 1.00 -14.86 8.73
C SER A 194 -0.03 -15.99 8.76
N THR A 195 -0.78 -16.08 9.85
CA THR A 195 -1.86 -17.06 10.05
C THR A 195 -3.25 -16.48 9.80
N ASP A 196 -3.42 -15.17 9.96
CA ASP A 196 -4.65 -14.42 9.74
C ASP A 196 -4.34 -12.94 9.44
N PHE A 197 -5.38 -12.13 9.29
CA PHE A 197 -5.25 -10.71 8.96
C PHE A 197 -4.53 -9.91 10.05
N GLU A 198 -4.89 -10.10 11.33
CA GLU A 198 -4.26 -9.38 12.44
C GLU A 198 -2.81 -9.79 12.61
N ASP A 199 -2.53 -11.07 12.51
CA ASP A 199 -1.18 -11.63 12.57
C ASP A 199 -0.28 -11.08 11.46
N ALA A 200 -0.82 -10.88 10.26
CA ALA A 200 -0.10 -10.24 9.15
C ALA A 200 0.35 -8.82 9.50
N LEU A 201 -0.54 -8.00 10.07
CA LEU A 201 -0.22 -6.65 10.50
C LEU A 201 0.84 -6.64 11.61
N ARG A 202 0.65 -7.47 12.64
CA ARG A 202 1.59 -7.59 13.77
C ARG A 202 2.97 -8.03 13.30
N THR A 203 3.02 -8.98 12.39
CA THR A 203 4.26 -9.47 11.78
C THR A 203 4.96 -8.37 11.00
N ALA A 204 4.26 -7.63 10.15
CA ALA A 204 4.83 -6.52 9.40
C ALA A 204 5.39 -5.42 10.32
N VAL A 205 4.62 -4.97 11.30
CA VAL A 205 5.06 -3.94 12.27
C VAL A 205 6.28 -4.41 13.07
N SER A 206 6.34 -5.69 13.45
CA SER A 206 7.46 -6.24 14.23
C SER A 206 8.80 -6.23 13.48
N LEU A 207 8.81 -6.06 12.16
CA LEU A 207 10.04 -5.89 11.40
C LEU A 207 10.70 -4.52 11.71
N GLY A 208 9.92 -3.53 12.12
CA GLY A 208 10.39 -2.17 12.35
C GLY A 208 10.59 -1.40 11.05
N GLY A 209 11.44 -0.40 11.06
CA GLY A 209 11.69 0.43 9.88
C GLY A 209 10.51 1.35 9.55
N ASP A 210 10.15 1.45 8.28
CA ASP A 210 8.96 2.14 7.78
C ASP A 210 7.72 1.24 7.98
N SER A 211 7.31 1.10 9.24
CA SER A 211 6.38 0.06 9.68
C SER A 211 4.93 0.31 9.27
N ASP A 212 4.51 1.55 9.07
CA ASP A 212 3.19 1.91 8.56
C ASP A 212 3.04 1.50 7.09
N THR A 213 4.00 1.85 6.24
CA THR A 213 4.01 1.40 4.84
C THR A 213 4.14 -0.12 4.71
N LEU A 214 5.01 -0.76 5.51
CA LEU A 214 5.08 -2.23 5.55
C LEU A 214 3.73 -2.86 5.83
N ALA A 215 3.03 -2.35 6.85
CA ALA A 215 1.76 -2.91 7.23
C ALA A 215 0.62 -2.48 6.29
N ALA A 216 0.68 -1.32 5.64
CA ALA A 216 -0.27 -0.94 4.59
C ALA A 216 -0.20 -1.92 3.40
N ILE A 217 1.01 -2.24 2.95
CA ILE A 217 1.23 -3.22 1.87
C ILE A 217 0.80 -4.62 2.31
N THR A 218 1.29 -5.09 3.46
CA THR A 218 0.96 -6.42 4.01
C THR A 218 -0.52 -6.56 4.27
N GLY A 219 -1.16 -5.55 4.85
CA GLY A 219 -2.60 -5.52 5.13
C GLY A 219 -3.46 -5.57 3.86
N SER A 220 -3.05 -4.87 2.81
CA SER A 220 -3.74 -4.93 1.50
C SER A 220 -3.71 -6.34 0.88
N ILE A 221 -2.61 -7.05 1.06
CA ILE A 221 -2.47 -8.44 0.63
C ILE A 221 -3.30 -9.37 1.52
N ALA A 222 -3.19 -9.19 2.85
CA ALA A 222 -3.91 -9.99 3.84
C ALA A 222 -5.43 -9.83 3.73
N GLU A 223 -5.93 -8.62 3.41
CA GLU A 223 -7.34 -8.38 3.10
C GLU A 223 -7.82 -9.25 1.95
N ALA A 224 -7.04 -9.30 0.88
CA ALA A 224 -7.38 -10.08 -0.31
C ALA A 224 -7.37 -11.60 -0.06
N PHE A 225 -6.58 -12.07 0.89
CA PHE A 225 -6.41 -13.49 1.20
C PHE A 225 -7.32 -14.00 2.33
N TYR A 226 -7.48 -13.22 3.41
CA TYR A 226 -8.21 -13.61 4.62
C TYR A 226 -9.54 -12.87 4.81
N GLY A 227 -9.71 -11.69 4.17
CA GLY A 227 -10.69 -10.70 4.54
C GLY A 227 -10.26 -9.88 5.78
N VAL A 228 -10.94 -8.76 6.02
CA VAL A 228 -10.70 -7.92 7.20
C VAL A 228 -11.73 -8.25 8.27
N PRO A 229 -11.34 -8.57 9.52
CA PRO A 229 -12.26 -8.72 10.63
C PRO A 229 -13.12 -7.46 10.84
N GLU A 230 -14.43 -7.64 11.06
CA GLU A 230 -15.40 -6.51 11.13
C GLU A 230 -15.06 -5.53 12.27
N GLU A 231 -14.54 -6.03 13.37
CA GLU A 231 -14.11 -5.20 14.50
C GLU A 231 -12.99 -4.23 14.11
N LEU A 232 -11.99 -4.73 13.38
CA LEU A 232 -10.87 -3.91 12.90
C LEU A 232 -11.35 -2.91 11.85
N ARG A 233 -12.21 -3.33 10.92
CA ARG A 233 -12.85 -2.46 9.93
C ARG A 233 -13.60 -1.31 10.60
N HIS A 234 -14.38 -1.60 11.63
CA HIS A 234 -15.12 -0.59 12.37
C HIS A 234 -14.20 0.40 13.09
N GLU A 235 -13.13 -0.08 13.74
CA GLU A 235 -12.16 0.79 14.42
C GLU A 235 -11.39 1.69 13.45
N CYS A 236 -11.03 1.19 12.26
CA CYS A 236 -10.42 2.01 11.21
C CYS A 236 -11.36 3.13 10.74
N ARG A 237 -12.61 2.80 10.45
CA ARG A 237 -13.60 3.79 9.97
C ARG A 237 -13.83 4.94 10.94
N LYS A 238 -13.78 4.71 12.25
CA LYS A 238 -13.92 5.77 13.27
C LYS A 238 -12.85 6.84 13.19
N ARG A 239 -11.71 6.53 12.57
CA ARG A 239 -10.54 7.42 12.48
C ARG A 239 -10.49 8.20 11.19
N LEU A 240 -11.33 7.84 10.22
CA LEU A 240 -11.42 8.56 8.95
C LEU A 240 -12.25 9.84 9.13
N THR A 241 -11.86 10.87 8.38
CA THR A 241 -12.73 12.03 8.21
C THR A 241 -13.96 11.66 7.40
N PRO A 242 -15.06 12.46 7.47
CA PRO A 242 -16.24 12.19 6.65
C PRO A 242 -15.94 12.07 5.15
N GLU A 243 -15.06 12.91 4.60
CA GLU A 243 -14.65 12.86 3.19
C GLU A 243 -13.96 11.54 2.83
N LEU A 244 -12.98 11.11 3.61
CA LEU A 244 -12.27 9.85 3.37
C LEU A 244 -13.18 8.63 3.57
N ALA A 245 -14.08 8.69 4.54
CA ALA A 245 -15.07 7.64 4.77
C ALA A 245 -16.06 7.52 3.60
N GLU A 246 -16.48 8.65 2.99
CA GLU A 246 -17.35 8.64 1.81
C GLU A 246 -16.65 7.99 0.61
N ILE A 247 -15.40 8.33 0.34
CA ILE A 247 -14.60 7.70 -0.72
C ILE A 247 -14.48 6.19 -0.49
N LEU A 248 -14.24 5.76 0.75
CA LEU A 248 -14.16 4.35 1.10
C LEU A 248 -15.50 3.63 0.86
N ILE A 249 -16.64 4.24 1.25
CA ILE A 249 -17.97 3.67 1.03
C ILE A 249 -18.27 3.53 -0.47
N GLU A 250 -17.94 4.54 -1.28
CA GLU A 250 -18.10 4.46 -2.74
C GLU A 250 -17.23 3.37 -3.34
N TRP A 251 -16.00 3.26 -2.85
CA TRP A 251 -15.08 2.20 -3.25
C TRP A 251 -15.65 0.81 -2.95
N GLU A 252 -16.09 0.55 -1.74
CA GLU A 252 -16.62 -0.74 -1.32
C GLU A 252 -17.85 -1.17 -2.17
N LYS A 253 -18.76 -0.25 -2.46
CA LYS A 253 -19.92 -0.52 -3.33
C LYS A 253 -19.54 -0.90 -4.75
N ALA A 254 -18.37 -0.48 -5.20
CA ALA A 254 -17.91 -0.65 -6.58
C ALA A 254 -16.97 -1.85 -6.76
N ALA A 255 -16.28 -2.27 -5.69
CA ALA A 255 -15.29 -3.34 -5.70
C ALA A 255 -15.85 -4.69 -5.25
N PHE A 256 -16.93 -4.67 -4.45
CA PHE A 256 -17.59 -5.84 -3.85
C PHE A 256 -19.09 -5.86 -4.18
#